data_844434561fce0885f21326c2c0dfd9db
#
_entry.id   844434561fce0885f21326c2c0dfd9db
#
_cell.length_a   1.000
_cell.length_b   1.000
_cell.length_c   1.000
_cell.angle_alpha   90.00
_cell.angle_beta   90.00
_cell.angle_gamma   90.00
#
_symmetry.space_group_name_H-M   'P 1'
#
loop_
_entity.id
_entity.type
_entity.pdbx_description
1 polymer ?
#
loop_
_entity_poly.entity_id
_entity_poly.type
_entity_poly.pdbx_seq_one_letter_code
_entity_poly.pdbx_strand_id
1 'polypeptide(L)'
;MIQEKLDLKKVQKELFKVKEKEYKKVLCPRAKYIAIDGAGNPNNNPEYQSIVGALYKMAYSIKMEYKKRGLDFVVMPLAGQWWADDMNAFKEKTKDKWKWTMMIQVPDYVEENDIEFFRRKFQDEEVGQYLNRLYSIDMDERLVFATLYIGAYRDEAETIKNLHDTIINNGYRLYENHMEIYISDPRRVEESRLKTIILQPAIEVEK
;
A
#
# COMPACT_ATOMS: atom_id res chain seq x y z
N MET A 1 11.15 8.71 -30.33
CA MET A 1 10.85 7.34 -29.86
C MET A 1 9.78 7.44 -28.80
N ILE A 2 8.67 6.73 -28.93
CA ILE A 2 7.64 6.67 -27.87
C ILE A 2 8.25 5.78 -26.78
N GLN A 3 8.62 6.38 -25.65
CA GLN A 3 9.12 5.61 -24.52
C GLN A 3 7.96 4.74 -23.98
N GLU A 4 8.22 3.45 -23.78
CA GLU A 4 7.20 2.53 -23.25
C GLU A 4 6.75 3.00 -21.86
N LYS A 5 5.44 3.00 -21.62
CA LYS A 5 4.86 3.40 -20.35
C LYS A 5 5.28 2.44 -19.24
N LEU A 6 5.97 2.95 -18.21
CA LEU A 6 6.42 2.15 -17.08
C LEU A 6 5.21 1.59 -16.29
N ASP A 7 5.16 0.29 -16.13
CA ASP A 7 4.20 -0.41 -15.25
C ASP A 7 4.95 -1.19 -14.17
N LEU A 8 4.99 -0.63 -12.96
CA LEU A 8 5.70 -1.24 -11.83
C LEU A 8 5.11 -2.60 -11.43
N LYS A 9 3.85 -2.90 -11.75
CA LYS A 9 3.28 -4.25 -11.55
C LYS A 9 3.97 -5.28 -12.43
N LYS A 10 4.37 -4.90 -13.64
CA LYS A 10 5.13 -5.79 -14.54
C LYS A 10 6.58 -5.97 -14.05
N VAL A 11 7.17 -4.93 -13.45
CA VAL A 11 8.50 -5.00 -12.84
C VAL A 11 8.48 -5.93 -11.62
N GLN A 12 7.46 -5.79 -10.77
CA GLN A 12 7.28 -6.59 -9.54
C GLN A 12 6.34 -7.79 -9.77
N LYS A 13 6.46 -8.44 -10.93
CA LYS A 13 5.54 -9.50 -11.38
C LYS A 13 5.37 -10.64 -10.38
N GLU A 14 6.40 -10.97 -9.60
CA GLU A 14 6.34 -12.06 -8.61
C GLU A 14 5.37 -11.74 -7.47
N LEU A 15 5.32 -10.48 -7.03
CA LEU A 15 4.37 -10.00 -6.04
C LEU A 15 2.95 -9.90 -6.61
N PHE A 16 2.81 -9.36 -7.84
CA PHE A 16 1.49 -9.13 -8.44
C PHE A 16 0.87 -10.37 -9.10
N LYS A 17 1.56 -11.51 -9.09
CA LYS A 17 1.07 -12.81 -9.60
C LYS A 17 0.79 -13.85 -8.51
N VAL A 18 0.87 -13.46 -7.24
CA VAL A 18 0.47 -14.35 -6.13
C VAL A 18 -0.99 -14.78 -6.29
N LYS A 19 -1.29 -16.00 -5.87
CA LYS A 19 -2.61 -16.61 -6.04
C LYS A 19 -3.30 -16.78 -4.69
N GLU A 20 -4.60 -16.93 -4.74
CA GLU A 20 -5.41 -17.28 -3.57
C GLU A 20 -4.95 -18.60 -2.97
N LYS A 21 -4.84 -18.65 -1.64
CA LYS A 21 -4.39 -19.83 -0.86
C LYS A 21 -2.95 -20.27 -1.12
N GLU A 22 -2.18 -19.51 -1.89
CA GLU A 22 -0.74 -19.66 -2.06
C GLU A 22 -0.02 -18.62 -1.20
N TYR A 23 0.80 -19.07 -0.26
CA TYR A 23 1.59 -18.18 0.62
C TYR A 23 3.03 -18.17 0.14
N LYS A 24 3.33 -17.24 -0.77
CA LYS A 24 4.59 -17.22 -1.51
C LYS A 24 5.61 -16.32 -0.85
N LYS A 25 6.85 -16.82 -0.72
CA LYS A 25 8.01 -16.02 -0.36
C LYS A 25 8.47 -15.21 -1.58
N VAL A 26 8.53 -13.88 -1.46
CA VAL A 26 8.88 -12.94 -2.53
C VAL A 26 9.92 -11.95 -2.01
N LEU A 27 10.95 -11.69 -2.80
CA LEU A 27 11.87 -10.58 -2.58
C LEU A 27 11.29 -9.35 -3.27
N CYS A 28 10.81 -8.39 -2.48
CA CYS A 28 10.33 -7.11 -2.98
C CYS A 28 11.52 -6.17 -3.16
N PRO A 29 11.71 -5.58 -4.35
CA PRO A 29 12.78 -4.62 -4.57
C PRO A 29 12.54 -3.34 -3.76
N ARG A 30 13.60 -2.52 -3.64
CA ARG A 30 13.45 -1.15 -3.14
C ARG A 30 12.33 -0.44 -3.88
N ALA A 31 11.54 0.34 -3.16
CA ALA A 31 10.37 1.03 -3.69
C ALA A 31 10.16 2.38 -3.00
N LYS A 32 9.81 3.40 -3.79
CA LYS A 32 9.43 4.72 -3.28
C LYS A 32 7.91 4.87 -3.25
N TYR A 33 7.40 5.44 -2.18
CA TYR A 33 5.97 5.71 -2.02
C TYR A 33 5.74 7.18 -1.63
N ILE A 34 4.59 7.69 -2.03
CA ILE A 34 3.97 8.86 -1.39
C ILE A 34 2.97 8.36 -0.37
N ALA A 35 2.97 8.94 0.83
CA ALA A 35 2.27 8.37 1.97
C ALA A 35 1.63 9.45 2.86
N ILE A 36 0.55 9.08 3.54
CA ILE A 36 -0.11 9.88 4.57
C ILE A 36 -0.54 8.95 5.70
N ASP A 37 -0.19 9.33 6.95
CA ASP A 37 -0.60 8.61 8.15
C ASP A 37 -2.00 9.01 8.61
N GLY A 38 -2.66 8.03 9.23
CA GLY A 38 -3.93 8.22 9.90
C GLY A 38 -4.15 7.23 11.04
N ALA A 39 -5.26 7.41 11.73
CA ALA A 39 -5.63 6.57 12.86
C ALA A 39 -7.15 6.38 12.93
N GLY A 40 -7.56 5.36 13.67
CA GLY A 40 -8.97 5.02 13.90
C GLY A 40 -9.56 4.09 12.85
N ASN A 41 -10.84 3.82 13.02
CA ASN A 41 -11.58 2.90 12.17
C ASN A 41 -11.81 3.47 10.76
N PRO A 42 -11.22 2.92 9.69
CA PRO A 42 -11.34 3.44 8.33
C PRO A 42 -12.78 3.47 7.82
N ASN A 43 -13.66 2.62 8.37
CA ASN A 43 -15.06 2.57 7.93
C ASN A 43 -15.90 3.74 8.45
N ASN A 44 -15.50 4.34 9.58
CA ASN A 44 -16.24 5.42 10.27
C ASN A 44 -15.43 6.73 10.32
N ASN A 45 -14.21 6.74 9.81
CA ASN A 45 -13.35 7.91 9.80
C ASN A 45 -13.53 8.70 8.48
N PRO A 46 -14.15 9.89 8.52
CA PRO A 46 -14.34 10.71 7.32
C PRO A 46 -13.03 11.14 6.66
N GLU A 47 -11.95 11.30 7.44
CA GLU A 47 -10.63 11.63 6.90
C GLU A 47 -10.06 10.52 6.02
N TYR A 48 -10.38 9.25 6.27
CA TYR A 48 -9.82 8.13 5.50
C TYR A 48 -10.07 8.30 4.00
N GLN A 49 -11.32 8.57 3.61
CA GLN A 49 -11.67 8.75 2.20
C GLN A 49 -11.01 10.00 1.59
N SER A 50 -10.91 11.07 2.36
CA SER A 50 -10.25 12.31 1.95
C SER A 50 -8.74 12.11 1.74
N ILE A 51 -8.08 11.36 2.63
CA ILE A 51 -6.66 10.99 2.52
C ILE A 51 -6.41 10.14 1.27
N VAL A 52 -7.25 9.13 1.04
CA VAL A 52 -7.17 8.30 -0.19
C VAL A 52 -7.34 9.16 -1.43
N GLY A 53 -8.30 10.09 -1.42
CA GLY A 53 -8.52 11.06 -2.50
C GLY A 53 -7.30 11.95 -2.73
N ALA A 54 -6.68 12.45 -1.67
CA ALA A 54 -5.47 13.28 -1.72
C ALA A 54 -4.29 12.53 -2.34
N LEU A 55 -4.06 11.29 -1.91
CA LEU A 55 -3.00 10.43 -2.47
C LEU A 55 -3.19 10.21 -3.97
N TYR A 56 -4.39 9.86 -4.41
CA TYR A 56 -4.65 9.69 -5.85
C TYR A 56 -4.52 11.00 -6.61
N LYS A 57 -4.99 12.14 -6.08
CA LYS A 57 -4.80 13.45 -6.70
C LYS A 57 -3.32 13.76 -6.89
N MET A 58 -2.49 13.55 -5.88
CA MET A 58 -1.04 13.73 -5.97
C MET A 58 -0.43 12.77 -7.01
N ALA A 59 -0.70 11.47 -6.92
CA ALA A 59 -0.14 10.47 -7.83
C ALA A 59 -0.48 10.73 -9.30
N TYR A 60 -1.73 11.10 -9.60
CA TYR A 60 -2.14 11.44 -10.96
C TYR A 60 -1.54 12.76 -11.44
N SER A 61 -1.38 13.75 -10.57
CA SER A 61 -0.74 15.03 -10.91
C SER A 61 0.72 14.83 -11.29
N ILE A 62 1.46 14.07 -10.48
CA ILE A 62 2.84 13.69 -10.77
C ILE A 62 2.91 12.93 -12.09
N LYS A 63 2.07 11.91 -12.26
CA LYS A 63 2.00 11.12 -13.50
C LYS A 63 1.80 12.02 -14.72
N MET A 64 0.87 12.95 -14.69
CA MET A 64 0.55 13.82 -15.82
C MET A 64 1.70 14.76 -16.16
N GLU A 65 2.43 15.23 -15.15
CA GLU A 65 3.61 16.06 -15.33
C GLU A 65 4.76 15.28 -15.97
N TYR A 66 5.05 14.09 -15.44
CA TYR A 66 6.10 13.21 -15.99
C TYR A 66 5.77 12.72 -17.41
N LYS A 67 4.47 12.49 -17.70
CA LYS A 67 4.05 12.16 -19.07
C LYS A 67 4.40 13.28 -20.06
N LYS A 68 4.26 14.57 -19.69
CA LYS A 68 4.68 15.70 -20.53
C LYS A 68 6.19 15.72 -20.76
N ARG A 69 6.96 15.24 -19.76
CA ARG A 69 8.43 15.11 -19.84
C ARG A 69 8.88 13.84 -20.59
N GLY A 70 7.95 13.04 -21.13
CA GLY A 70 8.24 11.79 -21.84
C GLY A 70 8.42 10.55 -20.95
N LEU A 71 8.19 10.65 -19.65
CA LEU A 71 8.34 9.59 -18.65
C LEU A 71 6.97 9.11 -18.11
N ASP A 72 6.13 8.54 -18.99
CA ASP A 72 4.80 8.05 -18.57
C ASP A 72 4.87 6.79 -17.72
N PHE A 73 4.02 6.69 -16.70
CA PHE A 73 3.91 5.50 -15.86
C PHE A 73 2.46 5.17 -15.51
N VAL A 74 2.22 3.93 -15.06
CA VAL A 74 0.93 3.49 -14.52
C VAL A 74 0.86 3.86 -13.05
N VAL A 75 -0.18 4.61 -12.62
CA VAL A 75 -0.42 4.85 -11.19
C VAL A 75 -0.71 3.52 -10.51
N MET A 76 0.05 3.22 -9.47
CA MET A 76 -0.04 1.98 -8.74
C MET A 76 -1.31 1.92 -7.88
N PRO A 77 -1.79 0.72 -7.55
CA PRO A 77 -2.87 0.55 -6.58
C PRO A 77 -2.52 1.20 -5.24
N LEU A 78 -3.56 1.63 -4.51
CA LEU A 78 -3.42 2.02 -3.11
C LEU A 78 -2.85 0.85 -2.31
N ALA A 79 -1.94 1.15 -1.41
CA ALA A 79 -1.45 0.24 -0.39
C ALA A 79 -1.66 0.84 0.99
N GLY A 80 -1.73 -0.02 2.00
CA GLY A 80 -1.86 0.40 3.39
C GLY A 80 -0.98 -0.46 4.29
N GLN A 81 -0.26 0.18 5.20
CA GLN A 81 0.32 -0.47 6.37
C GLN A 81 -0.61 -0.30 7.55
N TRP A 82 -0.75 -1.36 8.35
CA TRP A 82 -1.67 -1.41 9.47
C TRP A 82 -0.95 -1.85 10.74
N TRP A 83 -1.13 -1.12 11.83
CA TRP A 83 -0.59 -1.49 13.14
C TRP A 83 -1.45 -0.92 14.28
N ALA A 84 -1.15 -1.36 15.48
CA ALA A 84 -1.68 -0.80 16.71
C ALA A 84 -0.57 -0.86 17.78
N ASP A 85 -0.62 0.03 18.77
CA ASP A 85 0.34 0.01 19.88
C ASP A 85 0.23 -1.28 20.71
N ASP A 86 -0.99 -1.82 20.81
CA ASP A 86 -1.28 -3.14 21.34
C ASP A 86 -1.85 -4.02 20.22
N MET A 87 -1.10 -5.05 19.83
CA MET A 87 -1.51 -6.02 18.79
C MET A 87 -2.79 -6.79 19.14
N ASN A 88 -3.23 -6.79 20.42
CA ASN A 88 -4.53 -7.34 20.79
C ASN A 88 -5.69 -6.55 20.19
N ALA A 89 -5.50 -5.26 19.86
CA ALA A 89 -6.51 -4.45 19.18
C ALA A 89 -7.03 -5.07 17.88
N PHE A 90 -6.19 -5.84 17.18
CA PHE A 90 -6.60 -6.60 15.99
C PHE A 90 -7.46 -7.81 16.33
N LYS A 91 -7.16 -8.49 17.45
CA LYS A 91 -7.93 -9.66 17.94
C LYS A 91 -9.28 -9.23 18.52
N GLU A 92 -9.31 -8.14 19.25
CA GLU A 92 -10.50 -7.59 19.89
C GLU A 92 -11.39 -6.78 18.92
N LYS A 93 -10.99 -6.62 17.66
CA LYS A 93 -11.67 -5.82 16.63
C LYS A 93 -11.90 -4.36 17.04
N THR A 94 -11.06 -3.83 17.93
CA THR A 94 -11.12 -2.43 18.39
C THR A 94 -10.46 -1.51 17.34
N LYS A 95 -11.13 -1.36 16.19
CA LYS A 95 -10.60 -0.61 15.02
C LYS A 95 -10.30 0.86 15.33
N ASP A 96 -10.89 1.43 16.36
CA ASP A 96 -10.63 2.81 16.77
C ASP A 96 -9.21 3.04 17.29
N LYS A 97 -8.51 1.97 17.70
CA LYS A 97 -7.10 1.98 18.13
C LYS A 97 -6.11 1.69 16.99
N TRP A 98 -6.62 1.45 15.80
CA TRP A 98 -5.76 1.16 14.66
C TRP A 98 -5.03 2.42 14.19
N LYS A 99 -3.81 2.23 13.78
CA LYS A 99 -2.99 3.21 13.06
C LYS A 99 -2.72 2.66 11.68
N TRP A 100 -2.61 3.55 10.73
CA TRP A 100 -2.38 3.15 9.36
C TRP A 100 -1.60 4.22 8.57
N THR A 101 -0.83 3.77 7.61
CA THR A 101 -0.21 4.61 6.58
C THR A 101 -0.79 4.21 5.24
N MET A 102 -1.58 5.08 4.62
CA MET A 102 -2.01 4.88 3.24
C MET A 102 -0.95 5.42 2.30
N MET A 103 -0.67 4.67 1.20
CA MET A 103 0.41 5.03 0.31
C MET A 103 0.17 4.57 -1.13
N ILE A 104 0.81 5.25 -2.07
CA ILE A 104 0.84 4.85 -3.48
C ILE A 104 2.29 4.82 -3.94
N GLN A 105 2.72 3.70 -4.52
CA GLN A 105 4.07 3.56 -5.07
C GLN A 105 4.22 4.46 -6.29
N VAL A 106 5.34 5.18 -6.34
CA VAL A 106 5.75 6.03 -7.46
C VAL A 106 7.11 5.54 -8.00
N PRO A 107 7.44 5.84 -9.27
CA PRO A 107 8.77 5.54 -9.79
C PRO A 107 9.89 6.25 -9.02
N ASP A 108 11.08 5.64 -8.98
CA ASP A 108 12.25 6.16 -8.23
C ASP A 108 12.71 7.53 -8.73
N TYR A 109 12.43 7.88 -9.99
CA TYR A 109 12.77 9.18 -10.57
C TYR A 109 11.84 10.33 -10.13
N VAL A 110 10.78 10.04 -9.35
CA VAL A 110 9.93 11.09 -8.75
C VAL A 110 10.70 11.76 -7.62
N GLU A 111 10.89 13.06 -7.74
CA GLU A 111 11.68 13.85 -6.80
C GLU A 111 10.81 14.57 -5.77
N GLU A 112 11.37 14.88 -4.61
CA GLU A 112 10.67 15.62 -3.55
C GLU A 112 10.22 17.02 -4.04
N ASN A 113 11.00 17.65 -4.90
CA ASN A 113 10.65 18.93 -5.50
C ASN A 113 9.35 18.89 -6.33
N ASP A 114 9.06 17.74 -6.98
CA ASP A 114 7.82 17.56 -7.73
C ASP A 114 6.62 17.43 -6.77
N ILE A 115 6.81 16.72 -5.67
CA ILE A 115 5.80 16.59 -4.61
C ILE A 115 5.50 17.97 -4.00
N GLU A 116 6.54 18.72 -3.65
CA GLU A 116 6.42 20.07 -3.06
C GLU A 116 5.76 21.04 -4.03
N PHE A 117 6.06 20.98 -5.33
CA PHE A 117 5.40 21.76 -6.35
C PHE A 117 3.89 21.57 -6.35
N PHE A 118 3.41 20.33 -6.31
CA PHE A 118 1.98 20.04 -6.28
C PHE A 118 1.35 20.34 -4.93
N ARG A 119 2.07 20.18 -3.80
CA ARG A 119 1.62 20.58 -2.48
C ARG A 119 1.27 22.07 -2.45
N ARG A 120 2.16 22.93 -2.94
CA ARG A 120 1.93 24.38 -3.06
C ARG A 120 0.81 24.70 -4.03
N LYS A 121 0.75 24.00 -5.16
CA LYS A 121 -0.29 24.22 -6.18
C LYS A 121 -1.70 24.00 -5.64
N PHE A 122 -1.87 23.04 -4.73
CA PHE A 122 -3.17 22.64 -4.19
C PHE A 122 -3.42 23.13 -2.76
N GLN A 123 -2.55 24.00 -2.21
CA GLN A 123 -2.62 24.41 -0.81
C GLN A 123 -3.95 25.07 -0.41
N ASP A 124 -4.56 25.83 -1.33
CA ASP A 124 -5.82 26.56 -1.11
C ASP A 124 -7.06 25.73 -1.44
N GLU A 125 -6.90 24.48 -1.90
CA GLU A 125 -7.99 23.56 -2.12
C GLU A 125 -8.29 22.76 -0.83
N GLU A 126 -9.51 22.20 -0.71
CA GLU A 126 -9.90 21.36 0.42
C GLU A 126 -8.91 20.19 0.65
N VAL A 127 -8.36 19.64 -0.42
CA VAL A 127 -7.38 18.57 -0.37
C VAL A 127 -6.03 19.02 0.20
N GLY A 128 -5.73 20.32 0.18
CA GLY A 128 -4.44 20.89 0.62
C GLY A 128 -4.09 20.52 2.07
N GLN A 129 -5.08 20.50 2.97
CA GLN A 129 -4.86 20.13 4.36
C GLN A 129 -4.30 18.69 4.52
N TYR A 130 -4.69 17.77 3.65
CA TYR A 130 -4.19 16.38 3.65
C TYR A 130 -2.83 16.31 2.94
N LEU A 131 -2.65 17.06 1.84
CA LEU A 131 -1.38 17.09 1.11
C LEU A 131 -0.24 17.70 1.93
N ASN A 132 -0.53 18.58 2.89
CA ASN A 132 0.47 19.09 3.84
C ASN A 132 1.03 18.02 4.77
N ARG A 133 0.31 16.93 4.96
CA ARG A 133 0.73 15.75 5.76
C ARG A 133 1.42 14.67 4.91
N LEU A 134 1.39 14.83 3.57
CA LEU A 134 1.98 13.86 2.66
C LEU A 134 3.51 13.92 2.73
N TYR A 135 4.15 12.78 2.72
CA TYR A 135 5.59 12.61 2.69
C TYR A 135 6.00 11.45 1.77
N SER A 136 7.26 11.40 1.39
CA SER A 136 7.80 10.27 0.64
C SER A 136 8.45 9.25 1.57
N ILE A 137 8.33 7.97 1.24
CA ILE A 137 9.00 6.85 1.93
C ILE A 137 9.81 6.08 0.89
N ASP A 138 11.08 5.87 1.19
CA ASP A 138 11.90 4.86 0.54
C ASP A 138 11.86 3.58 1.38
N MET A 139 11.31 2.52 0.83
CA MET A 139 11.33 1.19 1.44
C MET A 139 12.44 0.38 0.80
N ASP A 140 13.38 -0.10 1.60
CA ASP A 140 14.48 -0.94 1.14
C ASP A 140 13.99 -2.29 0.61
N GLU A 141 14.85 -2.97 -0.16
CA GLU A 141 14.61 -4.34 -0.57
C GLU A 141 14.35 -5.21 0.65
N ARG A 142 13.27 -6.01 0.59
CA ARG A 142 12.86 -6.84 1.73
C ARG A 142 12.22 -8.15 1.31
N LEU A 143 12.44 -9.16 2.12
CA LEU A 143 11.75 -10.42 2.01
C LEU A 143 10.35 -10.30 2.60
N VAL A 144 9.34 -10.71 1.83
CA VAL A 144 7.95 -10.80 2.29
C VAL A 144 7.38 -12.18 2.00
N PHE A 145 6.38 -12.57 2.78
CA PHE A 145 5.44 -13.61 2.37
C PHE A 145 4.16 -12.91 1.93
N ALA A 146 3.61 -13.35 0.80
CA ALA A 146 2.45 -12.70 0.20
C ALA A 146 1.43 -13.73 -0.31
N THR A 147 0.17 -13.33 -0.30
CA THR A 147 -0.94 -14.11 -0.85
C THR A 147 -1.99 -13.19 -1.48
N LEU A 148 -2.78 -13.70 -2.40
CA LEU A 148 -3.98 -13.02 -2.89
C LEU A 148 -5.17 -13.43 -2.00
N TYR A 149 -5.86 -12.43 -1.45
CA TYR A 149 -7.15 -12.58 -0.81
C TYR A 149 -8.26 -12.11 -1.74
N ILE A 150 -9.37 -12.86 -1.81
CA ILE A 150 -10.58 -12.48 -2.54
C ILE A 150 -11.75 -12.52 -1.58
N GLY A 151 -12.36 -11.37 -1.30
CA GLY A 151 -13.49 -11.24 -0.38
C GLY A 151 -13.56 -9.89 0.30
N ALA A 152 -14.48 -9.75 1.26
CA ALA A 152 -14.65 -8.55 2.05
C ALA A 152 -13.50 -8.38 3.05
N TYR A 153 -13.00 -7.17 3.24
CA TYR A 153 -11.90 -6.86 4.18
C TYR A 153 -12.15 -7.33 5.62
N ARG A 154 -13.42 -7.41 6.04
CA ARG A 154 -13.78 -7.87 7.39
C ARG A 154 -13.54 -9.37 7.62
N ASP A 155 -13.36 -10.14 6.54
CA ASP A 155 -13.30 -11.62 6.56
C ASP A 155 -11.87 -12.15 6.29
N GLU A 156 -10.87 -11.26 6.14
CA GLU A 156 -9.49 -11.62 5.78
C GLU A 156 -8.65 -12.19 6.93
N ALA A 157 -9.13 -12.13 8.18
CA ALA A 157 -8.39 -12.49 9.39
C ALA A 157 -7.83 -13.93 9.35
N GLU A 158 -8.56 -14.88 8.79
CA GLU A 158 -8.09 -16.26 8.65
C GLU A 158 -6.93 -16.35 7.64
N THR A 159 -7.01 -15.62 6.53
CA THR A 159 -5.94 -15.56 5.52
C THR A 159 -4.66 -14.97 6.11
N ILE A 160 -4.78 -13.89 6.90
CA ILE A 160 -3.65 -13.27 7.61
C ILE A 160 -3.03 -14.25 8.60
N LYS A 161 -3.86 -14.96 9.38
CA LYS A 161 -3.37 -15.97 10.32
C LYS A 161 -2.59 -17.07 9.60
N ASN A 162 -3.13 -17.60 8.51
CA ASN A 162 -2.48 -18.65 7.72
C ASN A 162 -1.16 -18.16 7.09
N LEU A 163 -1.09 -16.89 6.69
CA LEU A 163 0.15 -16.25 6.23
C LEU A 163 1.19 -16.23 7.34
N HIS A 164 0.82 -15.80 8.55
CA HIS A 164 1.72 -15.75 9.71
C HIS A 164 2.20 -17.16 10.11
N ASP A 165 1.29 -18.13 10.17
CA ASP A 165 1.64 -19.54 10.47
C ASP A 165 2.62 -20.09 9.43
N THR A 166 2.42 -19.75 8.15
CA THR A 166 3.34 -20.16 7.07
C THR A 166 4.73 -19.55 7.26
N ILE A 167 4.83 -18.28 7.63
CA ILE A 167 6.11 -17.62 7.90
C ILE A 167 6.86 -18.36 9.02
N ILE A 168 6.20 -18.59 10.14
CA ILE A 168 6.79 -19.25 11.32
C ILE A 168 7.22 -20.68 10.98
N ASN A 169 6.36 -21.45 10.30
CA ASN A 169 6.64 -22.84 9.92
C ASN A 169 7.80 -22.98 8.91
N ASN A 170 8.12 -21.91 8.19
CA ASN A 170 9.27 -21.87 7.27
C ASN A 170 10.57 -21.38 7.93
N GLY A 171 10.60 -21.14 9.25
CA GLY A 171 11.79 -20.73 10.00
C GLY A 171 12.05 -19.22 9.93
N TYR A 172 11.01 -18.43 9.68
CA TYR A 172 11.06 -16.97 9.69
C TYR A 172 10.28 -16.42 10.88
N ARG A 173 10.53 -15.18 11.26
CA ARG A 173 9.70 -14.40 12.18
C ARG A 173 9.11 -13.19 11.47
N LEU A 174 7.96 -12.76 11.92
CA LEU A 174 7.32 -11.54 11.43
C LEU A 174 8.25 -10.33 11.71
N TYR A 175 8.29 -9.43 10.76
CA TYR A 175 9.10 -8.22 10.82
C TYR A 175 8.31 -7.04 10.27
N GLU A 176 8.46 -5.85 10.84
CA GLU A 176 7.72 -4.65 10.45
C GLU A 176 6.18 -4.81 10.44
N ASN A 177 5.49 -3.82 9.87
CA ASN A 177 4.04 -3.79 9.82
C ASN A 177 3.48 -4.68 8.71
N HIS A 178 2.31 -5.24 8.95
CA HIS A 178 1.47 -5.86 7.94
C HIS A 178 1.11 -4.85 6.85
N MET A 179 1.09 -5.29 5.60
CA MET A 179 0.80 -4.43 4.44
C MET A 179 -0.21 -5.10 3.51
N GLU A 180 -1.07 -4.29 2.94
CA GLU A 180 -2.08 -4.68 1.95
C GLU A 180 -1.96 -3.84 0.70
N ILE A 181 -2.18 -4.44 -0.49
CA ILE A 181 -2.27 -3.74 -1.77
C ILE A 181 -3.67 -4.00 -2.34
N TYR A 182 -4.45 -2.93 -2.49
CA TYR A 182 -5.86 -3.00 -2.91
C TYR A 182 -5.97 -3.01 -4.42
N ILE A 183 -6.06 -4.21 -5.01
CA ILE A 183 -6.11 -4.41 -6.47
C ILE A 183 -7.46 -3.99 -7.05
N SER A 184 -8.54 -4.20 -6.30
CA SER A 184 -9.90 -3.83 -6.70
C SER A 184 -10.32 -2.48 -6.08
N ASP A 185 -11.04 -1.68 -6.86
CA ASP A 185 -11.73 -0.50 -6.33
C ASP A 185 -13.06 -0.91 -5.69
N PRO A 186 -13.25 -0.76 -4.36
CA PRO A 186 -14.46 -1.19 -3.66
C PRO A 186 -15.72 -0.43 -4.08
N ARG A 187 -15.59 0.69 -4.80
CA ARG A 187 -16.72 1.43 -5.36
C ARG A 187 -17.24 0.83 -6.65
N ARG A 188 -16.49 -0.10 -7.26
CA ARG A 188 -16.77 -0.71 -8.58
C ARG A 188 -16.93 -2.21 -8.56
N VAL A 189 -16.49 -2.84 -7.49
CA VAL A 189 -16.46 -4.29 -7.35
C VAL A 189 -17.22 -4.68 -6.09
N GLU A 190 -18.08 -5.70 -6.19
CA GLU A 190 -18.77 -6.26 -5.03
C GLU A 190 -17.80 -6.79 -3.99
N GLU A 191 -18.13 -6.66 -2.70
CA GLU A 191 -17.26 -7.05 -1.59
C GLU A 191 -16.74 -8.48 -1.70
N SER A 192 -17.58 -9.43 -2.13
CA SER A 192 -17.21 -10.84 -2.31
C SER A 192 -16.18 -11.10 -3.41
N ARG A 193 -15.90 -10.10 -4.25
CA ARG A 193 -14.99 -10.17 -5.39
C ARG A 193 -13.81 -9.20 -5.27
N LEU A 194 -13.70 -8.48 -4.17
CA LEU A 194 -12.55 -7.60 -3.91
C LEU A 194 -11.27 -8.42 -3.87
N LYS A 195 -10.22 -7.88 -4.47
CA LYS A 195 -8.89 -8.50 -4.53
C LYS A 195 -7.89 -7.65 -3.76
N THR A 196 -7.26 -8.26 -2.79
CA THR A 196 -6.20 -7.65 -1.97
C THR A 196 -4.99 -8.56 -1.98
N ILE A 197 -3.81 -8.01 -2.26
CA ILE A 197 -2.57 -8.71 -1.96
C ILE A 197 -2.22 -8.39 -0.52
N ILE A 198 -2.19 -9.43 0.31
CA ILE A 198 -1.79 -9.35 1.70
C ILE A 198 -0.33 -9.77 1.77
N LEU A 199 0.51 -8.96 2.40
CA LEU A 199 1.92 -9.25 2.53
C LEU A 199 2.46 -8.89 3.93
N GLN A 200 3.36 -9.72 4.42
CA GLN A 200 4.03 -9.56 5.69
C GLN A 200 5.53 -9.67 5.50
N PRO A 201 6.29 -8.60 5.80
CA PRO A 201 7.75 -8.69 5.87
C PRO A 201 8.18 -9.72 6.89
N ALA A 202 9.26 -10.44 6.58
CA ALA A 202 9.77 -11.50 7.42
C ALA A 202 11.30 -11.56 7.37
N ILE A 203 11.91 -11.96 8.48
CA ILE A 203 13.35 -12.20 8.55
C ILE A 203 13.62 -13.62 9.06
N GLU A 204 14.70 -14.20 8.58
CA GLU A 204 15.12 -15.53 8.97
C GLU A 204 15.46 -15.59 10.45
N VAL A 205 15.04 -16.65 11.13
CA VAL A 205 15.43 -16.88 12.53
C VAL A 205 16.83 -17.48 12.52
N GLU A 206 17.80 -16.76 13.09
CA GLU A 206 19.14 -17.29 13.30
C GLU A 206 19.06 -18.56 14.18
N LYS A 207 19.74 -19.61 13.73
CA LYS A 207 19.80 -20.90 14.43
C LYS A 207 20.78 -20.85 15.60
#